data_c7327e9a14b98615f8935e27e27ca90c
#
_entry.id   c7327e9a14b98615f8935e27e27ca90c
#
_cell.length_a   1.000
_cell.length_b   1.000
_cell.length_c   1.000
_cell.angle_alpha   90.00
_cell.angle_beta   90.00
_cell.angle_gamma   90.00
#
_symmetry.space_group_name_H-M   'P 1'
#
loop_
_entity.id
_entity.type
_entity.pdbx_description
1 polymer ?
#
loop_
_entity_poly.entity_id
_entity_poly.type
_entity_poly.pdbx_seq_one_letter_code
_entity_poly.pdbx_strand_id
1 'polypeptide(L)'
;DMSELFAAKRALENFMDDLVESVKGDADTGFDGTFICFDIETTGLSAARDKITEIGAVKVENGVITDTFSTFANPEMPIPQKITQLTGITDDMVKDAPSQSEAVGAFLEFAGDNVLVAHNAPFDTSFIAKACEDMGREYNYTSIDTVAISRAILTDIKNCKLDTVAKFLRLGDFNHHRATDDAEMLARIFINLCQRLTDDYGITKTNDINTKIAGGDFKKLPTYHQIILVKNKTGLKNLYRLISYSHLNYFYKKPRIPKSELVKYREGLIIGSACCAGQLYMAILEGKPWGELKQIASFYDYLEIQPAGNNSFMIRDGRFNSVDELHEIDRTIIKLAKELGKPVCATCDVHFMDPTDSEFRKILMAGQGFKDAEQQAPLYFRTTAEMLKEFEWLGKDKAYEYVVENPNKIADMCEYIRPIPKGTFPPNIEGAQEQLIDITWKRAKEKYGDPLPEIVKARLDKELNSITTYGFSVLYMTAQKLVAD
;
A
#
# COMPACT_ATOMS: atom_id res chain seq x y z
N ASP A 1 11.08 -30.73 -0.76
CA ASP A 1 12.11 -29.93 -1.42
C ASP A 1 11.79 -28.45 -1.26
N MET A 2 12.61 -27.76 -0.45
CA MET A 2 12.41 -26.33 -0.14
C MET A 2 12.32 -25.44 -1.36
N SER A 3 12.96 -25.79 -2.47
CA SER A 3 12.92 -25.03 -3.72
C SER A 3 11.52 -24.98 -4.36
N GLU A 4 10.71 -26.01 -4.15
CA GLU A 4 9.33 -26.05 -4.67
C GLU A 4 8.34 -25.27 -3.78
N LEU A 5 8.63 -25.17 -2.48
CA LEU A 5 7.85 -24.29 -1.56
C LEU A 5 8.12 -22.80 -1.84
N PHE A 6 9.36 -22.44 -2.18
CA PHE A 6 9.73 -21.08 -2.55
C PHE A 6 9.14 -20.61 -3.88
N ALA A 7 8.87 -21.53 -4.83
CA ALA A 7 8.22 -21.18 -6.09
C ALA A 7 6.76 -20.74 -5.92
N ALA A 8 6.11 -21.08 -4.81
CA ALA A 8 4.75 -20.65 -4.48
C ALA A 8 4.70 -19.36 -3.65
N LYS A 9 5.84 -18.94 -3.05
CA LYS A 9 5.95 -17.72 -2.26
C LYS A 9 6.45 -16.58 -3.16
N ARG A 10 5.63 -15.59 -3.42
CA ARG A 10 6.06 -14.36 -4.08
C ARG A 10 5.74 -13.17 -3.21
N ALA A 11 6.79 -12.45 -2.78
CA ALA A 11 6.64 -11.12 -2.26
C ALA A 11 6.28 -10.20 -3.44
N LEU A 12 5.11 -9.60 -3.42
CA LEU A 12 4.72 -8.58 -4.38
C LEU A 12 5.12 -7.24 -3.81
N GLU A 13 6.19 -6.70 -4.35
CA GLU A 13 6.78 -5.44 -3.88
C GLU A 13 5.97 -4.24 -4.31
N ASN A 14 4.71 -4.23 -4.51
CA ASN A 14 3.98 -3.03 -4.94
C ASN A 14 2.48 -3.23 -4.84
N PHE A 15 2.06 -3.62 -3.68
CA PHE A 15 0.67 -3.59 -3.30
C PHE A 15 0.21 -2.15 -3.11
N MET A 16 -0.87 -1.76 -3.79
CA MET A 16 -1.47 -0.44 -3.66
C MET A 16 -2.78 -0.54 -2.89
N ASP A 17 -2.94 0.28 -1.86
CA ASP A 17 -4.23 0.45 -1.21
C ASP A 17 -5.08 1.44 -2.01
N ASP A 18 -5.85 0.93 -2.95
CA ASP A 18 -6.79 1.68 -3.80
C ASP A 18 -8.22 1.72 -3.21
N LEU A 19 -8.41 1.11 -2.04
CA LEU A 19 -9.63 1.18 -1.26
C LEU A 19 -9.57 2.28 -0.20
N VAL A 20 -8.73 3.30 -0.40
CA VAL A 20 -8.63 4.45 0.50
C VAL A 20 -9.95 5.22 0.46
N GLU A 21 -10.61 5.28 1.61
CA GLU A 21 -11.81 6.08 1.79
C GLU A 21 -11.44 7.57 1.92
N SER A 22 -12.02 8.39 1.07
CA SER A 22 -11.91 9.85 1.17
C SER A 22 -12.78 10.42 2.30
N VAL A 23 -13.81 9.68 2.70
CA VAL A 23 -14.72 10.00 3.81
C VAL A 23 -14.76 8.81 4.76
N LYS A 24 -14.50 9.04 6.04
CA LYS A 24 -14.55 8.04 7.10
C LYS A 24 -15.62 8.44 8.10
N GLY A 25 -16.61 7.58 8.31
CA GLY A 25 -17.79 7.82 9.16
C GLY A 25 -19.08 7.85 8.36
N ASP A 26 -20.20 8.05 9.04
CA ASP A 26 -21.55 7.80 8.51
C ASP A 26 -22.37 9.06 8.22
N ALA A 27 -21.82 10.26 8.43
CA ALA A 27 -22.57 11.50 8.19
C ALA A 27 -22.86 11.71 6.69
N ASP A 28 -24.14 11.89 6.35
CA ASP A 28 -24.62 12.17 5.00
C ASP A 28 -24.90 13.67 4.83
N THR A 29 -23.86 14.50 4.91
CA THR A 29 -23.93 15.96 4.85
C THR A 29 -23.85 16.45 3.40
N GLY A 30 -24.80 17.29 2.97
CA GLY A 30 -24.73 18.01 1.70
C GLY A 30 -23.60 19.04 1.69
N PHE A 31 -23.05 19.38 0.51
CA PHE A 31 -21.97 20.38 0.41
C PHE A 31 -22.43 21.80 0.74
N ASP A 32 -23.72 22.02 0.87
CA ASP A 32 -24.35 23.21 1.42
C ASP A 32 -24.45 23.18 2.98
N GLY A 33 -24.05 22.11 3.61
CA GLY A 33 -24.03 21.96 5.07
C GLY A 33 -22.86 22.67 5.76
N THR A 34 -22.62 22.27 7.01
CA THR A 34 -21.54 22.81 7.85
C THR A 34 -20.37 21.82 7.95
N PHE A 35 -19.16 22.33 7.73
CA PHE A 35 -17.92 21.57 7.79
C PHE A 35 -16.88 22.32 8.64
N ILE A 36 -16.05 21.58 9.35
CA ILE A 36 -14.94 22.13 10.14
C ILE A 36 -13.63 21.70 9.47
N CYS A 37 -13.01 22.63 8.76
CA CYS A 37 -11.68 22.45 8.20
C CYS A 37 -10.65 22.76 9.27
N PHE A 38 -9.76 21.81 9.61
CA PHE A 38 -8.81 21.98 10.69
C PHE A 38 -7.44 21.40 10.34
N ASP A 39 -6.43 21.92 11.00
CA ASP A 39 -5.05 21.51 10.94
C ASP A 39 -4.43 21.56 12.33
N ILE A 40 -3.42 20.75 12.61
CA ILE A 40 -2.71 20.75 13.89
C ILE A 40 -1.21 20.82 13.70
N GLU A 41 -0.52 21.52 14.60
CA GLU A 41 0.92 21.40 14.77
C GLU A 41 1.24 20.53 15.98
N THR A 42 2.31 19.75 15.89
CA THR A 42 2.63 18.71 16.86
C THR A 42 4.13 18.64 17.17
N THR A 43 4.51 18.01 18.27
CA THR A 43 5.93 17.78 18.64
C THR A 43 6.60 16.68 17.78
N GLY A 44 5.83 15.93 16.99
CA GLY A 44 6.31 14.86 16.11
C GLY A 44 5.19 14.17 15.36
N LEU A 45 5.43 12.98 14.84
CA LEU A 45 4.52 12.32 13.87
C LEU A 45 3.64 11.22 14.48
N SER A 46 3.79 10.90 15.76
CA SER A 46 3.12 9.77 16.40
C SER A 46 2.16 10.21 17.49
N ALA A 47 0.85 10.11 17.27
CA ALA A 47 -0.16 10.45 18.29
C ALA A 47 0.00 9.68 19.62
N ALA A 48 0.68 8.52 19.61
CA ALA A 48 0.96 7.77 20.83
C ALA A 48 2.10 8.34 21.68
N ARG A 49 3.03 9.11 21.08
CA ARG A 49 4.26 9.60 21.73
C ARG A 49 4.38 11.12 21.72
N ASP A 50 3.81 11.73 20.71
CA ASP A 50 3.93 13.16 20.46
C ASP A 50 2.65 13.89 20.89
N LYS A 51 2.72 15.19 21.01
CA LYS A 51 1.64 16.04 21.54
C LYS A 51 1.32 17.18 20.58
N ILE A 52 0.09 17.66 20.64
CA ILE A 52 -0.36 18.84 19.89
C ILE A 52 0.27 20.08 20.49
N THR A 53 0.69 21.02 19.66
CA THR A 53 1.22 22.34 20.05
C THR A 53 0.33 23.50 19.61
N GLU A 54 -0.42 23.34 18.51
CA GLU A 54 -1.41 24.31 18.01
C GLU A 54 -2.57 23.57 17.34
N ILE A 55 -3.79 24.10 17.46
CA ILE A 55 -4.97 23.69 16.69
C ILE A 55 -5.52 24.91 16.00
N GLY A 56 -5.63 24.87 14.67
CA GLY A 56 -6.32 25.84 13.85
C GLY A 56 -7.55 25.22 13.19
N ALA A 57 -8.68 25.92 13.21
CA ALA A 57 -9.87 25.43 12.54
C ALA A 57 -10.70 26.57 11.94
N VAL A 58 -11.41 26.26 10.87
CA VAL A 58 -12.24 27.18 10.12
C VAL A 58 -13.59 26.51 9.86
N LYS A 59 -14.67 27.20 10.18
CA LYS A 59 -16.03 26.76 9.90
C LYS A 59 -16.43 27.19 8.49
N VAL A 60 -16.91 26.25 7.71
CA VAL A 60 -17.45 26.46 6.36
C VAL A 60 -18.94 26.12 6.40
N GLU A 61 -19.78 27.08 6.04
CA GLU A 61 -21.24 26.94 5.96
C GLU A 61 -21.72 27.39 4.58
N ASN A 62 -22.48 26.57 3.89
CA ASN A 62 -22.94 26.88 2.53
C ASN A 62 -21.80 27.25 1.56
N GLY A 63 -20.62 26.62 1.69
CA GLY A 63 -19.47 26.93 0.86
C GLY A 63 -18.78 28.26 1.17
N VAL A 64 -19.07 28.89 2.31
CA VAL A 64 -18.48 30.17 2.77
C VAL A 64 -17.84 29.97 4.13
N ILE A 65 -16.68 30.58 4.33
CA ILE A 65 -16.00 30.63 5.63
C ILE A 65 -16.77 31.59 6.55
N THR A 66 -17.25 31.12 7.69
CA THR A 66 -18.10 31.87 8.62
C THR A 66 -17.47 32.12 9.97
N ASP A 67 -16.54 31.27 10.43
CA ASP A 67 -15.93 31.38 11.74
C ASP A 67 -14.54 30.76 11.76
N THR A 68 -13.71 31.14 12.74
CA THR A 68 -12.33 30.66 12.87
C THR A 68 -12.02 30.36 14.33
N PHE A 69 -11.33 29.28 14.59
CA PHE A 69 -10.84 28.84 15.89
C PHE A 69 -9.31 28.72 15.87
N SER A 70 -8.65 29.15 16.93
CA SER A 70 -7.21 28.96 17.09
C SER A 70 -6.85 28.86 18.56
N THR A 71 -6.04 27.87 18.90
CA THR A 71 -5.48 27.74 20.24
C THR A 71 -4.13 27.06 20.20
N PHE A 72 -3.20 27.53 21.03
CA PHE A 72 -2.04 26.76 21.41
C PHE A 72 -2.43 25.67 22.41
N ALA A 73 -1.65 24.62 22.48
CA ALA A 73 -1.74 23.59 23.49
C ALA A 73 -0.36 23.36 24.13
N ASN A 74 -0.33 23.25 25.45
CA ASN A 74 0.90 22.90 26.15
C ASN A 74 1.18 21.40 25.97
N PRO A 75 2.28 21.00 25.29
CA PRO A 75 2.60 19.59 25.09
C PRO A 75 3.13 18.89 26.36
N GLU A 76 3.42 19.67 27.45
CA GLU A 76 4.04 19.15 28.68
C GLU A 76 5.37 18.39 28.46
N MET A 77 6.00 18.64 27.33
CA MET A 77 7.29 18.09 26.93
C MET A 77 8.04 19.09 26.03
N PRO A 78 9.37 19.05 25.98
CA PRO A 78 10.15 19.94 25.11
C PRO A 78 9.79 19.75 23.64
N ILE A 79 9.64 20.85 22.90
CA ILE A 79 9.45 20.80 21.45
C ILE A 79 10.81 20.56 20.79
N PRO A 80 10.97 19.49 19.98
CA PRO A 80 12.22 19.22 19.28
C PRO A 80 12.64 20.40 18.41
N GLN A 81 13.93 20.77 18.43
CA GLN A 81 14.46 21.92 17.69
C GLN A 81 14.09 21.89 16.19
N LYS A 82 14.04 20.71 15.60
CA LYS A 82 13.64 20.50 14.20
C LYS A 82 12.18 20.92 13.96
N ILE A 83 11.31 20.66 14.92
CA ILE A 83 9.90 21.04 14.85
C ILE A 83 9.77 22.56 15.03
N THR A 84 10.47 23.16 16.01
CA THR A 84 10.50 24.61 16.17
C THR A 84 11.01 25.33 14.91
N GLN A 85 12.00 24.76 14.22
CA GLN A 85 12.49 25.32 12.94
C GLN A 85 11.44 25.20 11.81
N LEU A 86 10.58 24.20 11.86
CA LEU A 86 9.55 23.96 10.85
C LEU A 86 8.32 24.85 11.09
N THR A 87 7.79 24.85 12.32
CA THR A 87 6.51 25.49 12.69
C THR A 87 6.66 26.91 13.24
N GLY A 88 7.87 27.27 13.69
CA GLY A 88 8.13 28.50 14.41
C GLY A 88 7.62 28.49 15.85
N ILE A 89 7.00 27.41 16.31
CA ILE A 89 6.45 27.32 17.68
C ILE A 89 7.59 26.94 18.63
N THR A 90 7.72 27.72 19.71
CA THR A 90 8.73 27.53 20.76
C THR A 90 8.11 27.08 22.06
N ASP A 91 8.90 26.47 22.96
CA ASP A 91 8.44 26.13 24.31
C ASP A 91 7.87 27.33 25.07
N ASP A 92 8.46 28.50 24.89
CA ASP A 92 7.97 29.74 25.53
C ASP A 92 6.57 30.16 25.05
N MET A 93 6.20 29.85 23.82
CA MET A 93 4.88 30.21 23.28
C MET A 93 3.77 29.32 23.84
N VAL A 94 4.09 28.07 24.21
CA VAL A 94 3.09 27.08 24.65
C VAL A 94 3.10 26.82 26.17
N LYS A 95 4.08 27.32 26.92
CA LYS A 95 4.23 27.01 28.36
C LYS A 95 3.01 27.41 29.22
N ASP A 96 2.35 28.52 28.87
CA ASP A 96 1.17 29.05 29.57
C ASP A 96 -0.12 28.73 28.77
N ALA A 97 -0.06 27.92 27.72
CA ALA A 97 -1.21 27.51 26.92
C ALA A 97 -2.06 26.47 27.67
N PRO A 98 -3.33 26.30 27.28
CA PRO A 98 -4.18 25.23 27.80
C PRO A 98 -3.53 23.84 27.67
N SER A 99 -3.86 22.94 28.58
CA SER A 99 -3.48 21.52 28.45
C SER A 99 -4.04 20.88 27.16
N GLN A 100 -3.52 19.73 26.79
CA GLN A 100 -4.04 18.97 25.63
C GLN A 100 -5.55 18.76 25.73
N SER A 101 -6.03 18.38 26.91
CA SER A 101 -7.44 18.10 27.16
C SER A 101 -8.32 19.35 27.03
N GLU A 102 -7.86 20.48 27.53
CA GLU A 102 -8.59 21.75 27.43
C GLU A 102 -8.60 22.27 25.98
N ALA A 103 -7.46 22.25 25.30
CA ALA A 103 -7.35 22.70 23.90
C ALA A 103 -8.22 21.86 22.96
N VAL A 104 -8.13 20.54 23.07
CA VAL A 104 -8.95 19.62 22.28
C VAL A 104 -10.42 19.71 22.68
N GLY A 105 -10.73 19.87 23.98
CA GLY A 105 -12.09 20.10 24.46
C GLY A 105 -12.73 21.32 23.82
N ALA A 106 -12.03 22.46 23.81
CA ALA A 106 -12.49 23.70 23.17
C ALA A 106 -12.64 23.56 21.65
N PHE A 107 -11.71 22.84 20.97
CA PHE A 107 -11.85 22.52 19.55
C PHE A 107 -13.11 21.70 19.27
N LEU A 108 -13.39 20.67 20.07
CA LEU A 108 -14.57 19.83 19.89
C LEU A 108 -15.89 20.56 20.19
N GLU A 109 -15.87 21.55 21.11
CA GLU A 109 -17.00 22.45 21.30
C GLU A 109 -17.25 23.35 20.09
N PHE A 110 -16.18 23.89 19.48
CA PHE A 110 -16.25 24.64 18.22
C PHE A 110 -16.74 23.76 17.05
N ALA A 111 -16.27 22.52 16.98
CA ALA A 111 -16.64 21.58 15.93
C ALA A 111 -18.12 21.12 16.04
N GLY A 112 -18.66 20.99 17.25
CA GLY A 112 -19.99 20.42 17.48
C GLY A 112 -20.07 19.00 16.89
N ASP A 113 -21.19 18.68 16.25
CA ASP A 113 -21.43 17.39 15.59
C ASP A 113 -21.13 17.45 14.08
N ASN A 114 -20.38 18.46 13.62
CA ASN A 114 -20.16 18.67 12.20
C ASN A 114 -19.05 17.76 11.66
N VAL A 115 -19.04 17.58 10.33
CA VAL A 115 -18.03 16.82 9.61
C VAL A 115 -16.68 17.53 9.67
N LEU A 116 -15.65 16.82 10.08
CA LEU A 116 -14.28 17.29 10.13
C LEU A 116 -13.60 17.14 8.76
N VAL A 117 -12.84 18.14 8.35
CA VAL A 117 -12.08 18.13 7.08
C VAL A 117 -10.62 18.41 7.40
N ALA A 118 -9.71 17.57 6.95
CA ALA A 118 -8.27 17.78 7.09
C ALA A 118 -7.50 17.41 5.82
N HIS A 119 -6.25 17.85 5.74
CA HIS A 119 -5.37 17.54 4.61
C HIS A 119 -4.38 16.45 4.99
N ASN A 120 -4.66 15.20 4.65
CA ASN A 120 -4.15 13.97 5.23
C ASN A 120 -4.83 13.68 6.58
N ALA A 121 -6.15 13.70 6.56
CA ALA A 121 -7.01 13.57 7.73
C ALA A 121 -6.65 12.46 8.72
N PRO A 122 -6.12 11.28 8.31
CA PRO A 122 -5.66 10.28 9.26
C PRO A 122 -4.61 10.76 10.26
N PHE A 123 -3.75 11.71 9.88
CA PHE A 123 -2.76 12.31 10.79
C PHE A 123 -3.46 13.14 11.87
N ASP A 124 -4.17 14.18 11.48
CA ASP A 124 -4.78 15.14 12.42
C ASP A 124 -5.83 14.47 13.32
N THR A 125 -6.69 13.66 12.72
CA THR A 125 -7.73 12.93 13.46
C THR A 125 -7.15 11.93 14.46
N SER A 126 -5.95 11.37 14.21
CA SER A 126 -5.30 10.45 15.14
C SER A 126 -4.93 11.11 16.46
N PHE A 127 -4.43 12.34 16.42
CA PHE A 127 -4.08 13.12 17.62
C PHE A 127 -5.32 13.55 18.39
N ILE A 128 -6.37 14.00 17.70
CA ILE A 128 -7.65 14.35 18.34
C ILE A 128 -8.29 13.11 18.99
N ALA A 129 -8.31 11.98 18.28
CA ALA A 129 -8.85 10.72 18.80
C ALA A 129 -8.05 10.23 20.03
N LYS A 130 -6.71 10.35 20.01
CA LYS A 130 -5.86 9.99 21.15
C LYS A 130 -6.14 10.89 22.37
N ALA A 131 -6.28 12.18 22.15
CA ALA A 131 -6.64 13.11 23.22
C ALA A 131 -8.03 12.82 23.79
N CYS A 132 -9.01 12.45 22.95
CA CYS A 132 -10.33 11.97 23.40
C CYS A 132 -10.21 10.70 24.26
N GLU A 133 -9.42 9.72 23.83
CA GLU A 133 -9.14 8.49 24.60
C GLU A 133 -8.56 8.83 25.99
N ASP A 134 -7.55 9.72 26.03
CA ASP A 134 -6.90 10.17 27.27
C ASP A 134 -7.89 10.89 28.21
N MET A 135 -8.91 11.56 27.66
CA MET A 135 -10.00 12.21 28.43
C MET A 135 -11.14 11.23 28.80
N GLY A 136 -11.10 9.97 28.35
CA GLY A 136 -12.21 9.04 28.48
C GLY A 136 -13.45 9.43 27.67
N ARG A 137 -13.30 10.25 26.62
CA ARG A 137 -14.35 10.68 25.70
C ARG A 137 -14.35 9.84 24.44
N GLU A 138 -15.53 9.47 23.96
CA GLU A 138 -15.68 8.78 22.69
C GLU A 138 -15.42 9.72 21.50
N TYR A 139 -14.69 9.25 20.49
CA TYR A 139 -14.43 9.99 19.24
C TYR A 139 -15.25 9.39 18.10
N ASN A 140 -16.35 10.05 17.72
CA ASN A 140 -17.33 9.57 16.72
C ASN A 140 -17.56 10.62 15.59
N TYR A 141 -16.51 11.24 15.10
CA TYR A 141 -16.62 12.23 14.03
C TYR A 141 -16.46 11.61 12.65
N THR A 142 -17.34 12.03 11.73
CA THR A 142 -17.07 11.81 10.30
C THR A 142 -15.96 12.75 9.86
N SER A 143 -14.99 12.24 9.11
CA SER A 143 -13.87 13.03 8.59
C SER A 143 -13.71 12.88 7.08
N ILE A 144 -13.28 13.94 6.42
CA ILE A 144 -12.96 14.03 4.99
C ILE A 144 -11.47 14.27 4.83
N ASP A 145 -10.82 13.45 3.98
CA ASP A 145 -9.44 13.64 3.58
C ASP A 145 -9.33 14.32 2.21
N THR A 146 -8.94 15.59 2.22
CA THR A 146 -8.77 16.35 0.97
C THR A 146 -7.58 15.89 0.12
N VAL A 147 -6.59 15.20 0.71
CA VAL A 147 -5.50 14.56 -0.06
C VAL A 147 -6.07 13.41 -0.89
N ALA A 148 -6.92 12.57 -0.30
CA ALA A 148 -7.55 11.46 -1.01
C ALA A 148 -8.44 11.97 -2.16
N ILE A 149 -9.29 12.99 -1.91
CA ILE A 149 -10.11 13.61 -2.95
C ILE A 149 -9.22 14.23 -4.04
N SER A 150 -8.19 15.01 -3.67
CA SER A 150 -7.29 15.65 -4.63
C SER A 150 -6.60 14.63 -5.54
N ARG A 151 -6.15 13.49 -4.99
CA ARG A 151 -5.58 12.38 -5.77
C ARG A 151 -6.57 11.79 -6.76
N ALA A 152 -7.83 11.70 -6.37
CA ALA A 152 -8.88 11.11 -7.20
C ALA A 152 -9.29 12.00 -8.38
N ILE A 153 -9.45 13.32 -8.16
CA ILE A 153 -10.07 14.20 -9.14
C ILE A 153 -9.14 15.23 -9.81
N LEU A 154 -7.95 15.49 -9.24
CA LEU A 154 -6.98 16.42 -9.84
C LEU A 154 -5.98 15.65 -10.70
N THR A 155 -6.19 15.63 -11.99
CA THR A 155 -5.25 15.11 -12.98
C THR A 155 -4.08 16.09 -13.16
N ASP A 156 -2.90 15.56 -13.57
CA ASP A 156 -1.68 16.34 -13.89
C ASP A 156 -1.06 17.17 -12.75
N ILE A 157 -1.51 16.98 -11.50
CA ILE A 157 -0.86 17.57 -10.33
C ILE A 157 0.39 16.79 -9.94
N LYS A 158 1.50 17.50 -9.63
CA LYS A 158 2.80 16.89 -9.31
C LYS A 158 2.76 16.04 -8.03
N ASN A 159 2.09 16.53 -7.01
CA ASN A 159 1.82 15.88 -5.73
C ASN A 159 0.61 16.55 -5.07
N CYS A 160 0.11 15.96 -3.98
CA CYS A 160 -1.05 16.50 -3.26
C CYS A 160 -0.66 17.12 -1.92
N LYS A 161 0.48 17.82 -1.81
CA LYS A 161 0.77 18.68 -0.66
C LYS A 161 -0.13 19.90 -0.69
N LEU A 162 -0.44 20.46 0.47
CA LEU A 162 -1.36 21.60 0.64
C LEU A 162 -0.99 22.77 -0.30
N ASP A 163 0.30 23.17 -0.29
CA ASP A 163 0.83 24.23 -1.17
C ASP A 163 0.71 23.94 -2.66
N THR A 164 0.94 22.67 -3.03
CA THR A 164 0.85 22.25 -4.44
C THR A 164 -0.58 22.24 -4.92
N VAL A 165 -1.53 21.79 -4.08
CA VAL A 165 -2.96 21.81 -4.38
C VAL A 165 -3.47 23.26 -4.45
N ALA A 166 -3.11 24.11 -3.49
CA ALA A 166 -3.47 25.53 -3.49
C ALA A 166 -3.01 26.25 -4.77
N LYS A 167 -1.76 26.05 -5.19
CA LYS A 167 -1.20 26.60 -6.45
C LYS A 167 -1.90 26.05 -7.68
N PHE A 168 -2.16 24.73 -7.71
CA PHE A 168 -2.87 24.10 -8.83
C PHE A 168 -4.28 24.67 -8.99
N LEU A 169 -4.97 24.90 -7.88
CA LEU A 169 -6.32 25.50 -7.86
C LEU A 169 -6.31 27.04 -7.95
N ARG A 170 -5.12 27.69 -8.01
CA ARG A 170 -4.92 29.14 -8.10
C ARG A 170 -5.53 29.92 -6.92
N LEU A 171 -5.41 29.40 -5.72
CA LEU A 171 -5.99 29.99 -4.50
C LEU A 171 -5.10 31.03 -3.82
N GLY A 172 -3.94 31.36 -4.39
CA GLY A 172 -2.97 32.32 -3.84
C GLY A 172 -1.89 31.66 -2.97
N ASP A 173 -1.00 32.50 -2.46
CA ASP A 173 0.06 32.08 -1.52
C ASP A 173 -0.42 32.34 -0.08
N PHE A 174 0.09 31.58 0.89
CA PHE A 174 -0.21 31.68 2.31
C PHE A 174 1.02 31.32 3.16
N ASN A 175 0.99 31.65 4.45
CA ASN A 175 2.06 31.30 5.39
C ASN A 175 1.89 29.84 5.84
N HIS A 176 2.79 28.98 5.45
CA HIS A 176 2.81 27.59 5.87
C HIS A 176 3.28 27.43 7.33
N HIS A 177 2.84 26.34 7.95
CA HIS A 177 3.25 25.89 9.28
C HIS A 177 2.72 26.78 10.43
N ARG A 178 1.53 27.30 10.25
CA ARG A 178 0.66 27.82 11.29
C ARG A 178 -0.71 27.21 11.11
N ALA A 179 -1.17 26.46 12.10
CA ALA A 179 -2.37 25.65 12.00
C ALA A 179 -3.61 26.44 11.51
N THR A 180 -3.74 27.70 11.89
CA THR A 180 -4.86 28.56 11.45
C THR A 180 -4.77 28.93 9.97
N ASP A 181 -3.57 29.29 9.47
CA ASP A 181 -3.36 29.67 8.08
C ASP A 181 -3.51 28.46 7.17
N ASP A 182 -3.02 27.28 7.62
CA ASP A 182 -3.16 26.00 6.91
C ASP A 182 -4.64 25.57 6.91
N ALA A 183 -5.39 25.71 7.99
CA ALA A 183 -6.82 25.42 8.06
C ALA A 183 -7.66 26.33 7.15
N GLU A 184 -7.32 27.65 7.05
CA GLU A 184 -8.00 28.57 6.14
C GLU A 184 -7.73 28.20 4.67
N MET A 185 -6.49 27.89 4.32
CA MET A 185 -6.17 27.42 2.96
C MET A 185 -6.83 26.09 2.65
N LEU A 186 -6.86 25.17 3.60
CA LEU A 186 -7.58 23.91 3.50
C LEU A 186 -9.08 24.13 3.23
N ALA A 187 -9.72 25.08 3.93
CA ALA A 187 -11.13 25.42 3.71
C ALA A 187 -11.38 25.90 2.26
N ARG A 188 -10.50 26.76 1.74
CA ARG A 188 -10.57 27.23 0.35
C ARG A 188 -10.37 26.09 -0.66
N ILE A 189 -9.43 25.17 -0.40
CA ILE A 189 -9.24 23.96 -1.18
C ILE A 189 -10.48 23.09 -1.13
N PHE A 190 -11.04 22.82 0.04
CA PHE A 190 -12.21 21.98 0.24
C PHE A 190 -13.44 22.54 -0.53
N ILE A 191 -13.71 23.82 -0.41
CA ILE A 191 -14.79 24.49 -1.16
C ILE A 191 -14.62 24.28 -2.68
N ASN A 192 -13.40 24.46 -3.19
CA ASN A 192 -13.13 24.26 -4.62
C ASN A 192 -13.27 22.80 -5.03
N LEU A 193 -12.82 21.86 -4.19
CA LEU A 193 -13.00 20.42 -4.45
C LEU A 193 -14.49 20.05 -4.45
N CYS A 194 -15.30 20.56 -3.51
CA CYS A 194 -16.75 20.33 -3.50
C CYS A 194 -17.43 20.84 -4.78
N GLN A 195 -17.04 22.02 -5.27
CA GLN A 195 -17.54 22.55 -6.53
C GLN A 195 -17.22 21.61 -7.70
N ARG A 196 -15.97 21.15 -7.81
CA ARG A 196 -15.57 20.19 -8.86
C ARG A 196 -16.26 18.84 -8.73
N LEU A 197 -16.44 18.33 -7.50
CA LEU A 197 -17.19 17.11 -7.24
C LEU A 197 -18.63 17.23 -7.74
N THR A 198 -19.23 18.40 -7.55
CA THR A 198 -20.59 18.69 -8.04
C THR A 198 -20.63 18.81 -9.56
N ASP A 199 -19.77 19.65 -10.14
CA ASP A 199 -19.81 19.98 -11.57
C ASP A 199 -19.37 18.82 -12.48
N ASP A 200 -18.28 18.13 -12.11
CA ASP A 200 -17.65 17.12 -12.96
C ASP A 200 -18.17 15.70 -12.67
N TYR A 201 -18.63 15.42 -11.43
CA TYR A 201 -18.98 14.06 -10.97
C TYR A 201 -20.43 13.92 -10.49
N GLY A 202 -21.20 15.02 -10.41
CA GLY A 202 -22.58 15.00 -9.91
C GLY A 202 -22.69 14.55 -8.44
N ILE A 203 -21.65 14.83 -7.64
CA ILE A 203 -21.59 14.51 -6.22
C ILE A 203 -21.95 15.78 -5.43
N THR A 204 -22.97 15.69 -4.58
CA THR A 204 -23.47 16.84 -3.81
C THR A 204 -23.43 16.61 -2.30
N LYS A 205 -23.00 15.41 -1.86
CA LYS A 205 -22.95 15.04 -0.45
C LYS A 205 -21.84 14.03 -0.12
N THR A 206 -21.50 13.96 1.16
CA THR A 206 -20.33 13.20 1.66
C THR A 206 -20.39 11.72 1.34
N ASN A 207 -21.51 11.04 1.56
CA ASN A 207 -21.62 9.58 1.37
C ASN A 207 -21.45 9.12 -0.09
N ASP A 208 -21.65 10.02 -1.04
CA ASP A 208 -21.46 9.74 -2.47
C ASP A 208 -19.98 9.78 -2.89
N ILE A 209 -19.11 10.44 -2.11
CA ILE A 209 -17.71 10.65 -2.49
C ILE A 209 -17.01 9.30 -2.68
N ASN A 210 -16.98 8.43 -1.66
CA ASN A 210 -16.28 7.15 -1.74
C ASN A 210 -16.80 6.23 -2.86
N THR A 211 -18.09 6.34 -3.22
CA THR A 211 -18.71 5.46 -4.21
C THR A 211 -18.52 5.94 -5.65
N LYS A 212 -18.44 7.25 -5.86
CA LYS A 212 -18.41 7.85 -7.21
C LYS A 212 -17.02 8.28 -7.68
N ILE A 213 -16.08 8.56 -6.77
CA ILE A 213 -14.69 8.89 -7.13
C ILE A 213 -13.71 7.74 -6.88
N ALA A 214 -14.19 6.51 -6.80
CA ALA A 214 -13.35 5.33 -6.63
C ALA A 214 -12.29 5.24 -7.74
N GLY A 215 -11.01 5.14 -7.34
CA GLY A 215 -9.89 4.89 -8.24
C GLY A 215 -9.20 6.14 -8.79
N GLY A 216 -8.62 6.95 -7.92
CA GLY A 216 -7.67 7.98 -8.32
C GLY A 216 -6.52 7.42 -9.15
N ASP A 217 -5.72 8.30 -9.81
CA ASP A 217 -4.58 7.87 -10.62
C ASP A 217 -3.67 6.92 -9.82
N PHE A 218 -3.74 5.63 -10.15
CA PHE A 218 -2.99 4.58 -9.45
C PHE A 218 -1.48 4.85 -9.40
N LYS A 219 -0.95 5.67 -10.32
CA LYS A 219 0.45 6.06 -10.37
C LYS A 219 0.88 6.90 -9.17
N LYS A 220 -0.06 7.57 -8.51
CA LYS A 220 0.17 8.44 -7.35
C LYS A 220 -0.06 7.75 -6.01
N LEU A 221 -0.68 6.56 -6.02
CA LEU A 221 -0.91 5.79 -4.80
C LEU A 221 0.39 5.28 -4.19
N PRO A 222 0.52 5.27 -2.86
CA PRO A 222 1.65 4.61 -2.19
C PRO A 222 1.64 3.11 -2.50
N THR A 223 2.81 2.50 -2.47
CA THR A 223 2.96 1.06 -2.65
C THR A 223 3.64 0.43 -1.45
N TYR A 224 3.19 -0.76 -1.09
CA TYR A 224 3.66 -1.52 0.07
C TYR A 224 4.12 -2.91 -0.38
N HIS A 225 4.98 -3.52 0.42
CA HIS A 225 5.30 -4.93 0.25
C HIS A 225 4.12 -5.81 0.68
N GLN A 226 3.93 -6.92 -0.01
CA GLN A 226 2.83 -7.84 0.26
C GLN A 226 3.28 -9.29 0.04
N ILE A 227 2.99 -10.17 0.99
CA ILE A 227 3.19 -11.62 0.83
C ILE A 227 1.89 -12.26 0.36
N ILE A 228 1.98 -13.04 -0.69
CA ILE A 228 0.89 -13.86 -1.21
C ILE A 228 1.39 -15.29 -1.36
N LEU A 229 0.78 -16.22 -0.62
CA LEU A 229 1.04 -17.65 -0.74
C LEU A 229 -0.10 -18.32 -1.50
N VAL A 230 0.24 -19.30 -2.32
CA VAL A 230 -0.75 -20.08 -3.08
C VAL A 230 -1.19 -21.27 -2.24
N LYS A 231 -2.47 -21.32 -1.90
CA LYS A 231 -3.05 -22.41 -1.12
C LYS A 231 -3.39 -23.62 -1.95
N ASN A 232 -3.92 -23.42 -3.15
CA ASN A 232 -4.41 -24.48 -4.04
C ASN A 232 -4.36 -24.04 -5.52
N LYS A 233 -4.80 -24.90 -6.44
CA LYS A 233 -4.80 -24.62 -7.88
C LYS A 233 -5.64 -23.39 -8.27
N THR A 234 -6.73 -23.11 -7.57
CA THR A 234 -7.53 -21.90 -7.78
C THR A 234 -6.70 -20.66 -7.44
N GLY A 235 -5.99 -20.68 -6.30
CA GLY A 235 -5.08 -19.62 -5.89
C GLY A 235 -3.95 -19.41 -6.90
N LEU A 236 -3.37 -20.49 -7.45
CA LEU A 236 -2.34 -20.36 -8.49
C LEU A 236 -2.86 -19.61 -9.73
N LYS A 237 -4.05 -19.95 -10.20
CA LYS A 237 -4.69 -19.27 -11.33
C LYS A 237 -4.98 -17.79 -11.00
N ASN A 238 -5.45 -17.53 -9.80
CA ASN A 238 -5.73 -16.17 -9.33
C ASN A 238 -4.45 -15.34 -9.19
N LEU A 239 -3.37 -15.92 -8.65
CA LEU A 239 -2.06 -15.26 -8.59
C LEU A 239 -1.55 -14.89 -10.00
N TYR A 240 -1.65 -15.80 -10.98
CA TYR A 240 -1.25 -15.50 -12.35
C TYR A 240 -2.08 -14.35 -12.97
N ARG A 241 -3.38 -14.29 -12.69
CA ARG A 241 -4.22 -13.15 -13.10
C ARG A 241 -3.76 -11.84 -12.48
N LEU A 242 -3.52 -11.83 -11.18
CA LEU A 242 -3.03 -10.64 -10.47
C LEU A 242 -1.69 -10.17 -11.02
N ILE A 243 -0.76 -11.09 -11.30
CA ILE A 243 0.53 -10.76 -11.92
C ILE A 243 0.32 -10.20 -13.33
N SER A 244 -0.55 -10.81 -14.13
CA SER A 244 -0.86 -10.30 -15.47
C SER A 244 -1.43 -8.88 -15.41
N TYR A 245 -2.40 -8.62 -14.54
CA TYR A 245 -2.96 -7.28 -14.36
C TYR A 245 -1.93 -6.27 -13.89
N SER A 246 -1.02 -6.66 -12.99
CA SER A 246 0.03 -5.77 -12.49
C SER A 246 0.97 -5.30 -13.61
N HIS A 247 1.19 -6.11 -14.63
CA HIS A 247 2.02 -5.78 -15.79
C HIS A 247 1.27 -5.08 -16.91
N LEU A 248 0.04 -5.51 -17.19
CA LEU A 248 -0.73 -5.02 -18.34
C LEU A 248 -1.55 -3.76 -18.04
N ASN A 249 -2.12 -3.66 -16.82
CA ASN A 249 -3.06 -2.61 -16.47
C ASN A 249 -2.51 -1.61 -15.45
N TYR A 250 -1.65 -2.07 -14.52
CA TYR A 250 -1.21 -1.28 -13.38
C TYR A 250 0.30 -1.06 -13.31
N PHE A 251 1.00 -1.19 -14.43
CA PHE A 251 2.44 -0.95 -14.49
C PHE A 251 2.76 0.54 -14.46
N TYR A 252 3.54 0.97 -13.47
CA TYR A 252 4.15 2.30 -13.43
C TYR A 252 5.48 2.23 -12.72
N LYS A 253 6.58 2.39 -13.48
CA LYS A 253 7.97 2.15 -13.05
C LYS A 253 8.24 0.69 -12.65
N LYS A 254 7.26 0.02 -12.06
CA LYS A 254 7.25 -1.36 -11.61
C LYS A 254 5.80 -1.90 -11.61
N PRO A 255 5.59 -3.23 -11.67
CA PRO A 255 4.24 -3.79 -11.62
C PRO A 255 3.61 -3.53 -10.24
N ARG A 256 2.32 -3.19 -10.22
CA ARG A 256 1.55 -2.89 -9.01
C ARG A 256 0.28 -3.71 -8.95
N ILE A 257 -0.16 -4.10 -7.76
CA ILE A 257 -1.43 -4.79 -7.56
C ILE A 257 -2.34 -3.93 -6.68
N PRO A 258 -3.48 -3.45 -7.22
CA PRO A 258 -4.50 -2.81 -6.41
C PRO A 258 -5.10 -3.77 -5.39
N LYS A 259 -5.42 -3.27 -4.19
CA LYS A 259 -6.09 -4.04 -3.14
C LYS A 259 -7.45 -4.54 -3.57
N SER A 260 -8.19 -3.75 -4.34
CA SER A 260 -9.46 -4.12 -4.95
C SER A 260 -9.34 -5.38 -5.83
N GLU A 261 -8.31 -5.46 -6.67
CA GLU A 261 -8.07 -6.65 -7.50
C GLU A 261 -7.62 -7.85 -6.64
N LEU A 262 -6.81 -7.61 -5.59
CA LEU A 262 -6.42 -8.67 -4.68
C LEU A 262 -7.62 -9.24 -3.92
N VAL A 263 -8.56 -8.39 -3.45
CA VAL A 263 -9.81 -8.83 -2.81
C VAL A 263 -10.65 -9.67 -3.77
N LYS A 264 -10.79 -9.23 -5.01
CA LYS A 264 -11.58 -9.92 -6.04
C LYS A 264 -11.05 -11.32 -6.37
N TYR A 265 -9.72 -11.49 -6.35
CA TYR A 265 -9.05 -12.76 -6.68
C TYR A 265 -8.42 -13.45 -5.47
N ARG A 266 -8.94 -13.20 -4.26
CA ARG A 266 -8.36 -13.71 -3.00
C ARG A 266 -8.55 -15.22 -2.81
N GLU A 267 -9.54 -15.82 -3.46
CA GLU A 267 -9.84 -17.25 -3.30
C GLU A 267 -8.62 -18.13 -3.60
N GLY A 268 -8.31 -19.03 -2.67
CA GLY A 268 -7.16 -19.93 -2.77
C GLY A 268 -5.79 -19.29 -2.51
N LEU A 269 -5.77 -18.05 -2.01
CA LEU A 269 -4.57 -17.33 -1.59
C LEU A 269 -4.53 -17.17 -0.06
N ILE A 270 -3.32 -17.07 0.48
CA ILE A 270 -3.05 -16.70 1.89
C ILE A 270 -2.21 -15.42 1.84
N ILE A 271 -2.65 -14.41 2.61
CA ILE A 271 -2.07 -13.06 2.57
C ILE A 271 -1.35 -12.79 3.88
N GLY A 272 -0.05 -12.47 3.82
CA GLY A 272 0.78 -12.08 4.96
C GLY A 272 1.08 -10.59 4.99
N SER A 273 1.35 -10.02 6.19
CA SER A 273 1.54 -8.58 6.36
C SER A 273 2.88 -8.02 5.86
N ALA A 274 3.79 -8.90 5.44
CA ALA A 274 5.13 -8.58 4.92
C ALA A 274 6.07 -7.90 5.96
N CYS A 275 7.14 -7.27 5.46
CA CYS A 275 8.25 -6.69 6.22
C CYS A 275 7.97 -5.23 6.66
N CYS A 276 9.03 -4.51 7.04
CA CYS A 276 8.94 -3.09 7.42
C CYS A 276 8.41 -2.15 6.32
N ALA A 277 8.42 -2.58 5.06
CA ALA A 277 7.79 -1.87 3.95
C ALA A 277 6.34 -2.30 3.68
N GLY A 278 5.77 -3.21 4.50
CA GLY A 278 4.37 -3.61 4.46
C GLY A 278 3.44 -2.53 5.03
N GLN A 279 2.18 -2.54 4.60
CA GLN A 279 1.20 -1.52 5.01
C GLN A 279 0.99 -1.47 6.53
N LEU A 280 0.90 -2.63 7.19
CA LEU A 280 0.68 -2.68 8.64
C LEU A 280 1.87 -2.09 9.42
N TYR A 281 3.09 -2.48 9.06
CA TYR A 281 4.29 -1.98 9.72
C TYR A 281 4.43 -0.46 9.54
N MET A 282 4.21 0.05 8.33
CA MET A 282 4.22 1.48 8.04
C MET A 282 3.14 2.23 8.82
N ALA A 283 1.93 1.68 8.93
CA ALA A 283 0.85 2.29 9.72
C ALA A 283 1.20 2.38 11.22
N ILE A 284 1.89 1.38 11.76
CA ILE A 284 2.39 1.43 13.16
C ILE A 284 3.47 2.51 13.31
N LEU A 285 4.40 2.63 12.35
CA LEU A 285 5.42 3.69 12.35
C LEU A 285 4.81 5.10 12.27
N GLU A 286 3.72 5.25 11.54
CA GLU A 286 2.95 6.50 11.41
C GLU A 286 2.13 6.81 12.67
N GLY A 287 2.08 5.89 13.65
CA GLY A 287 1.32 6.07 14.89
C GLY A 287 -0.18 6.07 14.71
N LYS A 288 -0.69 5.34 13.71
CA LYS A 288 -2.14 5.26 13.45
C LYS A 288 -2.94 4.73 14.64
N PRO A 289 -4.19 5.19 14.84
CA PRO A 289 -5.04 4.75 15.94
C PRO A 289 -5.25 3.22 15.93
N TRP A 290 -5.44 2.65 17.13
CA TRP A 290 -5.60 1.20 17.31
C TRP A 290 -6.71 0.60 16.45
N GLY A 291 -7.83 1.29 16.32
CA GLY A 291 -8.96 0.86 15.47
C GLY A 291 -8.56 0.72 13.99
N GLU A 292 -7.77 1.67 13.47
CA GLU A 292 -7.28 1.65 12.10
C GLU A 292 -6.22 0.56 11.90
N LEU A 293 -5.31 0.38 12.88
CA LEU A 293 -4.37 -0.73 12.86
C LEU A 293 -5.08 -2.09 12.85
N LYS A 294 -6.16 -2.24 13.62
CA LYS A 294 -7.01 -3.46 13.59
C LYS A 294 -7.67 -3.67 12.23
N GLN A 295 -8.18 -2.61 11.61
CA GLN A 295 -8.80 -2.68 10.29
C GLN A 295 -7.76 -3.13 9.24
N ILE A 296 -6.56 -2.53 9.23
CA ILE A 296 -5.47 -2.92 8.34
C ILE A 296 -5.06 -4.37 8.62
N ALA A 297 -4.84 -4.75 9.88
CA ALA A 297 -4.42 -6.09 10.26
C ALA A 297 -5.49 -7.15 9.95
N SER A 298 -6.78 -6.79 9.96
CA SER A 298 -7.88 -7.70 9.64
C SER A 298 -7.83 -8.21 8.19
N PHE A 299 -7.21 -7.47 7.30
CA PHE A 299 -7.05 -7.83 5.89
C PHE A 299 -6.17 -9.06 5.68
N TYR A 300 -5.17 -9.28 6.54
CA TYR A 300 -4.19 -10.35 6.40
C TYR A 300 -4.69 -11.67 7.01
N ASP A 301 -4.22 -12.80 6.50
CA ASP A 301 -4.50 -14.13 7.07
C ASP A 301 -3.54 -14.46 8.22
N TYR A 302 -2.31 -13.93 8.17
CA TYR A 302 -1.31 -13.98 9.24
C TYR A 302 -0.48 -12.71 9.28
N LEU A 303 0.12 -12.42 10.44
CA LEU A 303 0.97 -11.25 10.62
C LEU A 303 2.44 -11.69 10.75
N GLU A 304 3.36 -10.87 10.23
CA GLU A 304 4.79 -11.15 10.25
C GLU A 304 5.52 -10.25 11.24
N ILE A 305 6.49 -10.83 11.92
CA ILE A 305 7.53 -10.14 12.69
C ILE A 305 8.90 -10.58 12.16
N GLN A 306 9.90 -9.72 12.31
CA GLN A 306 11.24 -9.96 11.76
C GLN A 306 12.32 -9.67 12.80
N PRO A 307 13.53 -10.28 12.67
CA PRO A 307 14.65 -9.93 13.53
C PRO A 307 14.89 -8.41 13.58
N ALA A 308 15.06 -7.85 14.77
CA ALA A 308 15.29 -6.42 14.95
C ALA A 308 16.48 -5.89 14.14
N GLY A 309 17.50 -6.74 13.94
CA GLY A 309 18.65 -6.43 13.09
C GLY A 309 18.30 -6.05 11.66
N ASN A 310 17.20 -6.57 11.10
CA ASN A 310 16.74 -6.23 9.76
C ASN A 310 16.34 -4.74 9.65
N ASN A 311 15.89 -4.16 10.77
CA ASN A 311 15.39 -2.80 10.87
C ASN A 311 16.34 -1.85 11.64
N SER A 312 17.58 -2.28 11.93
CA SER A 312 18.59 -1.50 12.66
C SER A 312 18.92 -0.16 12.01
N PHE A 313 18.67 0.00 10.70
CA PHE A 313 18.80 1.27 10.00
C PHE A 313 17.89 2.36 10.59
N MET A 314 16.76 2.02 11.18
CA MET A 314 15.86 2.99 11.80
C MET A 314 16.45 3.60 13.08
N ILE A 315 17.29 2.85 13.79
CA ILE A 315 18.07 3.37 14.95
C ILE A 315 19.17 4.31 14.41
N ARG A 316 19.89 3.88 13.41
CA ARG A 316 20.95 4.70 12.78
C ARG A 316 20.42 6.02 12.21
N ASP A 317 19.22 5.99 11.63
CA ASP A 317 18.55 7.18 11.07
C ASP A 317 17.88 8.06 12.14
N GLY A 318 18.01 7.69 13.44
CA GLY A 318 17.47 8.45 14.57
C GLY A 318 15.94 8.39 14.74
N ARG A 319 15.28 7.41 14.10
CA ARG A 319 13.83 7.17 14.29
C ARG A 319 13.53 6.45 15.59
N PHE A 320 14.46 5.65 16.07
CA PHE A 320 14.42 4.89 17.32
C PHE A 320 15.75 5.02 18.05
N ASN A 321 15.71 4.90 19.39
CA ASN A 321 16.90 5.04 20.22
C ASN A 321 17.52 3.69 20.60
N SER A 322 16.76 2.61 20.50
CA SER A 322 17.19 1.29 20.96
C SER A 322 16.52 0.15 20.20
N VAL A 323 17.07 -1.06 20.35
CA VAL A 323 16.47 -2.30 19.86
C VAL A 323 15.14 -2.60 20.57
N ASP A 324 15.01 -2.24 21.84
CA ASP A 324 13.75 -2.42 22.59
C ASP A 324 12.61 -1.61 22.00
N GLU A 325 12.89 -0.41 21.49
CA GLU A 325 11.87 0.39 20.78
C GLU A 325 11.46 -0.26 19.45
N LEU A 326 12.35 -0.95 18.76
CA LEU A 326 11.98 -1.75 17.57
C LEU A 326 11.10 -2.94 17.97
N HIS A 327 11.40 -3.59 19.11
CA HIS A 327 10.57 -4.68 19.64
C HIS A 327 9.15 -4.22 20.01
N GLU A 328 8.91 -2.93 20.32
CA GLU A 328 7.56 -2.41 20.57
C GLU A 328 6.66 -2.51 19.33
N ILE A 329 7.23 -2.39 18.11
CA ILE A 329 6.48 -2.62 16.88
C ILE A 329 6.04 -4.09 16.80
N ASP A 330 6.96 -5.02 17.06
CA ASP A 330 6.65 -6.45 17.07
C ASP A 330 5.61 -6.78 18.16
N ARG A 331 5.72 -6.21 19.37
CA ARG A 331 4.72 -6.36 20.43
C ARG A 331 3.35 -5.84 20.00
N THR A 332 3.32 -4.72 19.26
CA THR A 332 2.07 -4.16 18.69
C THR A 332 1.45 -5.12 17.68
N ILE A 333 2.25 -5.67 16.76
CA ILE A 333 1.80 -6.67 15.78
C ILE A 333 1.26 -7.93 16.49
N ILE A 334 1.98 -8.43 17.50
CA ILE A 334 1.56 -9.59 18.29
C ILE A 334 0.24 -9.33 19.02
N LYS A 335 0.08 -8.14 19.61
CA LYS A 335 -1.16 -7.75 20.30
C LYS A 335 -2.34 -7.69 19.31
N LEU A 336 -2.17 -7.09 18.13
CA LEU A 336 -3.17 -7.06 17.07
C LEU A 336 -3.56 -8.48 16.63
N ALA A 337 -2.56 -9.33 16.39
CA ALA A 337 -2.78 -10.73 16.01
C ALA A 337 -3.61 -11.48 17.05
N LYS A 338 -3.28 -11.32 18.34
CA LYS A 338 -4.00 -11.94 19.45
C LYS A 338 -5.47 -11.49 19.51
N GLU A 339 -5.73 -10.18 19.38
CA GLU A 339 -7.10 -9.65 19.39
C GLU A 339 -7.92 -10.10 18.18
N LEU A 340 -7.28 -10.30 17.03
CA LEU A 340 -7.92 -10.74 15.79
C LEU A 340 -7.93 -12.27 15.62
N GLY A 341 -7.36 -13.04 16.56
CA GLY A 341 -7.25 -14.50 16.47
C GLY A 341 -6.39 -14.97 15.28
N LYS A 342 -5.37 -14.19 14.88
CA LYS A 342 -4.50 -14.51 13.74
C LYS A 342 -3.15 -15.06 14.17
N PRO A 343 -2.56 -16.01 13.41
CA PRO A 343 -1.21 -16.47 13.68
C PRO A 343 -0.17 -15.37 13.41
N VAL A 344 0.89 -15.38 14.23
CA VAL A 344 2.11 -14.57 14.01
C VAL A 344 3.20 -15.50 13.51
N CYS A 345 3.89 -15.11 12.44
CA CYS A 345 5.04 -15.82 11.89
C CYS A 345 6.29 -14.95 11.95
N ALA A 346 7.37 -15.50 12.50
CA ALA A 346 8.69 -14.89 12.44
C ALA A 346 9.39 -15.29 11.14
N THR A 347 9.77 -14.28 10.32
CA THR A 347 10.43 -14.50 9.02
C THR A 347 11.77 -13.78 8.96
N CYS A 348 12.74 -14.35 8.19
CA CYS A 348 14.10 -13.78 8.09
C CYS A 348 14.24 -12.62 7.11
N ASP A 349 13.34 -12.49 6.14
CA ASP A 349 13.51 -11.58 4.98
C ASP A 349 14.85 -11.81 4.25
N VAL A 350 15.11 -13.04 3.84
CA VAL A 350 16.39 -13.49 3.28
C VAL A 350 16.69 -12.82 1.94
N HIS A 351 17.86 -12.18 1.84
CA HIS A 351 18.38 -11.58 0.61
C HIS A 351 19.69 -12.21 0.14
N PHE A 352 20.38 -12.93 0.99
CA PHE A 352 21.61 -13.65 0.67
C PHE A 352 21.78 -14.87 1.58
N MET A 353 22.68 -15.81 1.22
CA MET A 353 22.78 -17.11 1.85
C MET A 353 23.57 -17.05 3.16
N ASP A 354 24.82 -16.64 3.09
CA ASP A 354 25.73 -16.57 4.21
C ASP A 354 25.98 -15.13 4.67
N PRO A 355 26.31 -14.87 5.94
CA PRO A 355 26.61 -13.52 6.42
C PRO A 355 27.67 -12.76 5.60
N THR A 356 28.65 -13.48 5.03
CA THR A 356 29.70 -12.92 4.18
C THR A 356 29.22 -12.46 2.83
N ASP A 357 28.08 -12.95 2.33
CA ASP A 357 27.50 -12.59 1.04
C ASP A 357 26.93 -11.16 1.02
N SER A 358 26.84 -10.53 2.17
CA SER A 358 26.52 -9.11 2.31
C SER A 358 27.42 -8.22 1.42
N GLU A 359 28.68 -8.60 1.21
CA GLU A 359 29.61 -7.89 0.32
C GLU A 359 29.16 -7.92 -1.15
N PHE A 360 28.62 -9.04 -1.62
CA PHE A 360 28.08 -9.12 -2.99
C PHE A 360 26.84 -8.25 -3.13
N ARG A 361 25.94 -8.28 -2.13
CA ARG A 361 24.74 -7.43 -2.13
C ARG A 361 25.11 -5.95 -2.11
N LYS A 362 26.12 -5.56 -1.33
CA LYS A 362 26.67 -4.21 -1.29
C LYS A 362 27.10 -3.72 -2.69
N ILE A 363 27.85 -4.55 -3.42
CA ILE A 363 28.29 -4.23 -4.79
C ILE A 363 27.08 -4.02 -5.72
N LEU A 364 26.10 -4.92 -5.66
CA LEU A 364 24.88 -4.82 -6.47
C LEU A 364 24.07 -3.57 -6.15
N MET A 365 23.89 -3.24 -4.88
CA MET A 365 23.17 -2.04 -4.44
C MET A 365 23.90 -0.77 -4.83
N ALA A 366 25.21 -0.73 -4.69
CA ALA A 366 26.04 0.40 -5.13
C ALA A 366 25.92 0.60 -6.66
N GLY A 367 25.93 -0.48 -7.44
CA GLY A 367 25.70 -0.44 -8.88
C GLY A 367 24.33 0.07 -9.29
N GLN A 368 23.32 -0.10 -8.44
CA GLN A 368 21.95 0.42 -8.61
C GLN A 368 21.78 1.86 -8.07
N GLY A 369 22.82 2.45 -7.48
CA GLY A 369 22.81 3.83 -6.99
C GLY A 369 22.23 4.01 -5.58
N PHE A 370 22.11 2.95 -4.78
CA PHE A 370 21.69 3.07 -3.38
C PHE A 370 22.79 3.76 -2.55
N LYS A 371 22.42 4.81 -1.84
CA LYS A 371 23.36 5.63 -1.05
C LYS A 371 23.85 4.93 0.22
N ASP A 372 23.07 3.99 0.74
CA ASP A 372 23.29 3.21 1.96
C ASP A 372 23.84 1.81 1.68
N ALA A 373 24.33 1.56 0.46
CA ALA A 373 24.86 0.26 0.05
C ALA A 373 25.97 -0.28 0.97
N GLU A 374 26.78 0.61 1.58
CA GLU A 374 27.83 0.24 2.54
C GLU A 374 27.29 -0.31 3.87
N GLN A 375 26.04 -0.08 4.19
CA GLN A 375 25.44 -0.36 5.49
C GLN A 375 24.41 -1.49 5.38
N GLN A 376 24.91 -2.71 5.16
CA GLN A 376 24.05 -3.88 4.96
C GLN A 376 23.36 -4.30 6.26
N ALA A 377 22.03 -4.55 6.18
CA ALA A 377 21.31 -5.26 7.21
C ALA A 377 21.64 -6.77 7.14
N PRO A 378 21.56 -7.51 8.28
CA PRO A 378 21.93 -8.93 8.34
C PRO A 378 20.83 -9.83 7.76
N LEU A 379 20.53 -9.67 6.47
CA LEU A 379 19.44 -10.37 5.75
C LEU A 379 19.90 -11.73 5.19
N TYR A 380 20.71 -12.45 5.94
CA TYR A 380 21.16 -13.80 5.55
C TYR A 380 20.16 -14.88 5.94
N PHE A 381 20.30 -16.06 5.34
CA PHE A 381 19.48 -17.22 5.65
C PHE A 381 19.82 -17.78 7.04
N ARG A 382 18.94 -17.53 8.01
CA ARG A 382 19.09 -18.03 9.38
C ARG A 382 18.52 -19.44 9.54
N THR A 383 19.23 -20.28 10.25
CA THR A 383 18.73 -21.57 10.72
C THR A 383 17.63 -21.38 11.78
N THR A 384 16.86 -22.43 12.05
CA THR A 384 15.84 -22.41 13.12
C THR A 384 16.45 -22.02 14.48
N ALA A 385 17.65 -22.50 14.78
CA ALA A 385 18.33 -22.17 16.05
C ALA A 385 18.70 -20.69 16.13
N GLU A 386 19.19 -20.10 15.05
CA GLU A 386 19.48 -18.66 14.95
C GLU A 386 18.21 -17.83 15.05
N MET A 387 17.12 -18.23 14.37
CA MET A 387 15.84 -17.55 14.48
C MET A 387 15.27 -17.60 15.90
N LEU A 388 15.34 -18.74 16.59
CA LEU A 388 14.91 -18.86 17.99
C LEU A 388 15.72 -17.94 18.90
N LYS A 389 17.01 -17.72 18.63
CA LYS A 389 17.86 -16.78 19.35
C LYS A 389 17.46 -15.32 19.10
N GLU A 390 17.14 -14.94 17.86
CA GLU A 390 16.67 -13.60 17.52
C GLU A 390 15.39 -13.21 18.28
N PHE A 391 14.54 -14.19 18.59
CA PHE A 391 13.25 -13.98 19.27
C PHE A 391 13.23 -14.44 20.74
N GLU A 392 14.41 -14.74 21.37
CA GLU A 392 14.48 -15.17 22.77
C GLU A 392 13.88 -14.17 23.77
N TRP A 393 13.84 -12.89 23.41
CA TRP A 393 13.22 -11.81 24.18
C TRP A 393 11.71 -11.98 24.41
N LEU A 394 11.03 -12.80 23.60
CA LEU A 394 9.62 -13.18 23.76
C LEU A 394 9.41 -14.29 24.80
N GLY A 395 10.49 -14.92 25.26
CA GLY A 395 10.44 -16.16 26.03
C GLY A 395 10.34 -17.40 25.15
N LYS A 396 10.82 -18.54 25.68
CA LYS A 396 11.03 -19.78 24.93
C LYS A 396 9.78 -20.28 24.19
N ASP A 397 8.63 -20.28 24.87
CA ASP A 397 7.39 -20.83 24.31
C ASP A 397 6.86 -19.98 23.14
N LYS A 398 6.85 -18.65 23.30
CA LYS A 398 6.40 -17.75 22.25
C LYS A 398 7.36 -17.68 21.07
N ALA A 399 8.67 -17.70 21.34
CA ALA A 399 9.66 -17.79 20.26
C ALA A 399 9.47 -19.08 19.45
N TYR A 400 9.24 -20.22 20.11
CA TYR A 400 8.99 -21.48 19.42
C TYR A 400 7.67 -21.47 18.62
N GLU A 401 6.60 -20.94 19.21
CA GLU A 401 5.31 -20.77 18.53
C GLU A 401 5.46 -19.97 17.22
N TYR A 402 6.14 -18.80 17.27
CA TYR A 402 6.21 -17.90 16.12
C TYR A 402 7.28 -18.29 15.09
N VAL A 403 8.38 -18.91 15.52
CA VAL A 403 9.47 -19.33 14.63
C VAL A 403 9.21 -20.70 14.01
N VAL A 404 8.56 -21.62 14.73
CA VAL A 404 8.44 -23.02 14.31
C VAL A 404 6.99 -23.43 14.06
N GLU A 405 6.11 -23.29 15.06
CA GLU A 405 4.76 -23.87 14.94
C GLU A 405 3.90 -23.14 13.91
N ASN A 406 3.83 -21.81 14.00
CA ASN A 406 2.94 -21.04 13.13
C ASN A 406 3.38 -21.04 11.65
N PRO A 407 4.68 -20.91 11.31
CA PRO A 407 5.14 -21.11 9.95
C PRO A 407 4.78 -22.48 9.38
N ASN A 408 4.91 -23.56 10.17
CA ASN A 408 4.49 -24.88 9.75
C ASN A 408 2.97 -24.97 9.56
N LYS A 409 2.16 -24.41 10.47
CA LYS A 409 0.70 -24.34 10.30
C LYS A 409 0.29 -23.62 9.01
N ILE A 410 0.97 -22.52 8.66
CA ILE A 410 0.71 -21.82 7.40
C ILE A 410 1.13 -22.67 6.19
N ALA A 411 2.29 -23.34 6.27
CA ALA A 411 2.74 -24.23 5.21
C ALA A 411 1.77 -25.42 4.99
N ASP A 412 1.25 -26.00 6.07
CA ASP A 412 0.29 -27.12 6.03
C ASP A 412 -1.08 -26.72 5.44
N MET A 413 -1.40 -25.43 5.40
CA MET A 413 -2.58 -24.92 4.69
C MET A 413 -2.43 -24.95 3.16
N CYS A 414 -1.21 -25.11 2.65
CA CYS A 414 -0.91 -25.08 1.24
C CYS A 414 -0.82 -26.50 0.67
N GLU A 415 -1.56 -26.78 -0.41
CA GLU A 415 -1.44 -28.02 -1.16
C GLU A 415 -0.09 -28.05 -1.90
N TYR A 416 0.40 -29.28 -2.20
CA TYR A 416 1.54 -29.44 -3.09
C TYR A 416 1.14 -29.05 -4.52
N ILE A 417 1.70 -27.94 -5.02
CA ILE A 417 1.37 -27.37 -6.32
C ILE A 417 2.65 -27.10 -7.11
N ARG A 418 2.66 -27.55 -8.35
CA ARG A 418 3.72 -27.16 -9.30
C ARG A 418 3.27 -25.90 -10.04
N PRO A 419 4.02 -24.79 -9.94
CA PRO A 419 3.73 -23.56 -10.69
C PRO A 419 3.68 -23.79 -12.19
N ILE A 420 4.57 -24.63 -12.72
CA ILE A 420 4.58 -25.04 -14.12
C ILE A 420 4.20 -26.53 -14.18
N PRO A 421 3.03 -26.86 -14.72
CA PRO A 421 2.62 -28.26 -14.88
C PRO A 421 3.61 -29.07 -15.69
N LYS A 422 3.71 -30.38 -15.43
CA LYS A 422 4.49 -31.29 -16.28
C LYS A 422 3.79 -31.48 -17.62
N GLY A 423 4.57 -31.50 -18.69
CA GLY A 423 4.07 -31.76 -20.05
C GLY A 423 4.15 -30.52 -20.94
N THR A 424 3.69 -30.68 -22.15
CA THR A 424 3.56 -29.61 -23.15
C THR A 424 2.08 -29.34 -23.39
N PHE A 425 1.73 -28.07 -23.42
CA PHE A 425 0.35 -27.60 -23.57
C PHE A 425 0.27 -26.67 -24.80
N PRO A 426 0.27 -27.24 -26.03
CA PRO A 426 0.13 -26.42 -27.22
C PRO A 426 -1.22 -25.67 -27.17
N PRO A 427 -1.29 -24.45 -27.73
CA PRO A 427 -2.55 -23.74 -27.84
C PRO A 427 -3.54 -24.54 -28.70
N ASN A 428 -4.84 -24.42 -28.40
CA ASN A 428 -5.86 -24.94 -29.28
C ASN A 428 -6.17 -23.87 -30.36
N ILE A 429 -5.82 -24.16 -31.60
CA ILE A 429 -6.14 -23.31 -32.74
C ILE A 429 -7.15 -24.08 -33.60
N GLU A 430 -8.39 -23.61 -33.60
CA GLU A 430 -9.49 -24.19 -34.35
C GLU A 430 -9.18 -24.14 -35.86
N GLY A 431 -9.35 -25.24 -36.56
CA GLY A 431 -9.06 -25.36 -38.00
C GLY A 431 -7.57 -25.22 -38.36
N ALA A 432 -6.64 -25.43 -37.40
CA ALA A 432 -5.20 -25.24 -37.64
C ALA A 432 -4.67 -26.09 -38.79
N GLN A 433 -5.19 -27.30 -38.98
CA GLN A 433 -4.73 -28.20 -40.05
C GLN A 433 -5.17 -27.68 -41.41
N GLU A 434 -6.43 -27.32 -41.56
CA GLU A 434 -7.01 -26.77 -42.78
C GLU A 434 -6.32 -25.45 -43.14
N GLN A 435 -6.14 -24.55 -42.16
CA GLN A 435 -5.45 -23.27 -42.36
C GLN A 435 -4.01 -23.48 -42.85
N LEU A 436 -3.27 -24.43 -42.24
CA LEU A 436 -1.91 -24.72 -42.63
C LEU A 436 -1.83 -25.19 -44.09
N ILE A 437 -2.71 -26.12 -44.46
CA ILE A 437 -2.79 -26.68 -45.83
C ILE A 437 -3.09 -25.55 -46.81
N ASP A 438 -4.13 -24.77 -46.56
CA ASP A 438 -4.57 -23.71 -47.47
C ASP A 438 -3.51 -22.60 -47.66
N ILE A 439 -2.91 -22.15 -46.59
CA ILE A 439 -1.84 -21.13 -46.64
C ILE A 439 -0.65 -21.68 -47.44
N THR A 440 -0.26 -22.93 -47.17
CA THR A 440 0.91 -23.54 -47.81
C THR A 440 0.70 -23.69 -49.32
N TRP A 441 -0.44 -24.24 -49.76
CA TRP A 441 -0.76 -24.37 -51.18
C TRP A 441 -0.89 -23.01 -51.86
N LYS A 442 -1.53 -22.04 -51.22
CA LYS A 442 -1.67 -20.68 -51.76
C LYS A 442 -0.30 -20.04 -51.99
N ARG A 443 0.57 -20.06 -50.98
CA ARG A 443 1.92 -19.49 -51.06
C ARG A 443 2.80 -20.20 -52.07
N ALA A 444 2.66 -21.53 -52.20
CA ALA A 444 3.39 -22.26 -53.20
C ALA A 444 3.00 -21.84 -54.62
N LYS A 445 1.71 -21.70 -54.91
CA LYS A 445 1.22 -21.23 -56.21
C LYS A 445 1.67 -19.81 -56.54
N GLU A 446 1.61 -18.90 -55.55
CA GLU A 446 2.12 -17.55 -55.68
C GLU A 446 3.61 -17.49 -56.04
N LYS A 447 4.41 -18.41 -55.46
CA LYS A 447 5.87 -18.41 -55.61
C LYS A 447 6.36 -19.18 -56.85
N TYR A 448 5.71 -20.30 -57.18
CA TYR A 448 6.17 -21.25 -58.20
C TYR A 448 5.26 -21.36 -59.42
N GLY A 449 4.12 -20.64 -59.41
CA GLY A 449 3.12 -20.62 -60.49
C GLY A 449 2.01 -21.67 -60.31
N ASP A 450 0.94 -21.54 -61.13
CA ASP A 450 -0.16 -22.48 -61.20
C ASP A 450 -0.35 -22.89 -62.66
N PRO A 451 -0.13 -24.16 -63.02
CA PRO A 451 0.11 -25.31 -62.17
C PRO A 451 1.52 -25.33 -61.55
N LEU A 452 1.61 -25.90 -60.34
CA LEU A 452 2.90 -26.11 -59.65
C LEU A 452 3.79 -27.08 -60.41
N PRO A 453 5.13 -26.90 -60.43
CA PRO A 453 6.06 -27.91 -60.89
C PRO A 453 5.91 -29.22 -60.09
N GLU A 454 5.96 -30.38 -60.77
CA GLU A 454 5.70 -31.69 -60.15
C GLU A 454 6.61 -31.97 -58.94
N ILE A 455 7.89 -31.58 -59.00
CA ILE A 455 8.85 -31.71 -57.93
C ILE A 455 8.44 -30.92 -56.64
N VAL A 456 7.86 -29.72 -56.82
CA VAL A 456 7.38 -28.87 -55.72
C VAL A 456 6.13 -29.48 -55.10
N LYS A 457 5.18 -29.90 -55.95
CA LYS A 457 3.95 -30.55 -55.53
C LYS A 457 4.22 -31.81 -54.73
N ALA A 458 5.04 -32.73 -55.24
CA ALA A 458 5.40 -33.97 -54.57
C ALA A 458 6.08 -33.73 -53.20
N ARG A 459 6.88 -32.66 -53.11
CA ARG A 459 7.52 -32.30 -51.86
C ARG A 459 6.52 -31.73 -50.83
N LEU A 460 5.62 -30.87 -51.23
CA LEU A 460 4.56 -30.32 -50.40
C LEU A 460 3.61 -31.40 -49.88
N ASP A 461 3.16 -32.32 -50.77
CA ASP A 461 2.32 -33.44 -50.38
C ASP A 461 2.99 -34.29 -49.29
N LYS A 462 4.29 -34.60 -49.46
CA LYS A 462 5.06 -35.35 -48.48
C LYS A 462 5.16 -34.65 -47.13
N GLU A 463 5.50 -33.38 -47.11
CA GLU A 463 5.70 -32.61 -45.86
C GLU A 463 4.39 -32.35 -45.15
N LEU A 464 3.35 -31.87 -45.86
CA LEU A 464 2.05 -31.64 -45.26
C LEU A 464 1.46 -32.92 -44.68
N ASN A 465 1.55 -34.05 -45.41
CA ASN A 465 1.12 -35.37 -44.91
C ASN A 465 1.83 -35.73 -43.61
N SER A 466 3.15 -35.52 -43.53
CA SER A 466 3.93 -35.80 -42.33
C SER A 466 3.50 -34.92 -41.16
N ILE A 467 3.38 -33.61 -41.39
CA ILE A 467 3.00 -32.62 -40.35
C ILE A 467 1.59 -32.91 -39.80
N THR A 468 0.64 -33.20 -40.69
CA THR A 468 -0.76 -33.42 -40.29
C THR A 468 -0.94 -34.79 -39.63
N THR A 469 -0.30 -35.86 -40.14
CA THR A 469 -0.37 -37.19 -39.55
C THR A 469 0.17 -37.25 -38.14
N TYR A 470 1.26 -36.54 -37.86
CA TYR A 470 1.86 -36.49 -36.51
C TYR A 470 1.27 -35.36 -35.60
N GLY A 471 0.23 -34.63 -36.05
CA GLY A 471 -0.47 -33.64 -35.24
C GLY A 471 0.28 -32.34 -34.97
N PHE A 472 1.28 -32.00 -35.81
CA PHE A 472 2.10 -30.82 -35.64
C PHE A 472 1.52 -29.54 -36.25
N SER A 473 0.32 -29.59 -36.85
CA SER A 473 -0.31 -28.45 -37.54
C SER A 473 -0.44 -27.22 -36.64
N VAL A 474 -0.81 -27.41 -35.38
CA VAL A 474 -0.92 -26.31 -34.40
C VAL A 474 0.43 -25.64 -34.15
N LEU A 475 1.52 -26.42 -34.09
CA LEU A 475 2.87 -25.88 -33.86
C LEU A 475 3.29 -24.97 -35.03
N TYR A 476 3.07 -25.40 -36.26
CA TYR A 476 3.37 -24.63 -37.48
C TYR A 476 2.52 -23.38 -37.57
N MET A 477 1.22 -23.47 -37.28
CA MET A 477 0.33 -22.31 -37.25
C MET A 477 0.67 -21.31 -36.16
N THR A 478 1.10 -21.79 -34.98
CA THR A 478 1.60 -20.91 -33.92
C THR A 478 2.85 -20.16 -34.37
N ALA A 479 3.81 -20.86 -34.96
CA ALA A 479 5.03 -20.22 -35.46
C ALA A 479 4.74 -19.23 -36.60
N GLN A 480 3.83 -19.56 -37.51
CA GLN A 480 3.40 -18.68 -38.61
C GLN A 480 2.77 -17.37 -38.06
N LYS A 481 1.87 -17.46 -37.07
CA LYS A 481 1.25 -16.31 -36.45
C LYS A 481 2.25 -15.41 -35.72
N LEU A 482 3.15 -16.01 -34.91
CA LEU A 482 4.20 -15.29 -34.19
C LEU A 482 5.17 -14.52 -35.08
N VAL A 483 5.37 -14.98 -36.34
CA VAL A 483 6.25 -14.31 -37.30
C VAL A 483 5.50 -13.31 -38.15
N ALA A 484 4.20 -13.47 -38.30
CA ALA A 484 3.37 -12.57 -39.12
C ALA A 484 2.93 -11.31 -38.37
N ASP A 485 2.74 -11.43 -37.06
CA ASP A 485 2.41 -10.33 -36.15
C ASP A 485 3.67 -9.54 -35.77
#